data_b0d44b3653be8f04155b8a8585fe643a
#
_entry.id   b0d44b3653be8f04155b8a8585fe643a
#
_cell.length_a   1.000
_cell.length_b   1.000
_cell.length_c   1.000
_cell.angle_alpha   90.00
_cell.angle_beta   90.00
_cell.angle_gamma   90.00
#
_symmetry.space_group_name_H-M   'P 1'
#
loop_
_entity.id
_entity.type
_entity.pdbx_description
1 polymer ?
#
loop_
_entity_poly.entity_id
_entity_poly.type
_entity_poly.pdbx_seq_one_letter_code
_entity_poly.pdbx_strand_id
1 'polypeptide(L)'
;MTNPPAEPASERTTVLVVDDEEGIRKALERFLTRLGYQVAVAANATEALVRLAADRPQTMLCDIRMPDTSGVELLPKVLAQDPDLAVIMLTAIDEPRTAIECLKLGAYDYLIKPVDLDELELALQHALRQRQLELDRRQLEQWLAREVAVRTRELEERTASIEEIALDALAAAKDWAGADEAVKRLASELDATPEEVSAEVKRRRK
;
A
#
# COMPACT_ATOMS: atom_id res chain seq x y z
N MET A 1 13.84 30.49 20.54
CA MET A 1 14.55 29.88 19.40
C MET A 1 14.36 28.38 19.55
N THR A 2 13.30 27.84 19.00
CA THR A 2 13.00 26.41 19.00
C THR A 2 13.79 25.77 17.86
N ASN A 3 14.70 24.87 18.22
CA ASN A 3 15.45 24.05 17.29
C ASN A 3 14.45 23.29 16.38
N PRO A 4 14.60 23.26 15.06
CA PRO A 4 13.76 22.41 14.23
C PRO A 4 13.95 20.94 14.67
N PRO A 5 12.89 20.12 14.59
CA PRO A 5 13.00 18.70 14.93
C PRO A 5 14.10 18.10 14.03
N ALA A 6 15.01 17.33 14.65
CA ALA A 6 16.03 16.59 13.94
C ALA A 6 15.34 15.76 12.84
N GLU A 7 15.79 15.91 11.61
CA GLU A 7 15.36 15.01 10.52
C GLU A 7 15.59 13.57 11.01
N PRO A 8 14.60 12.66 10.86
CA PRO A 8 14.81 11.26 11.19
C PRO A 8 16.05 10.80 10.43
N ALA A 9 17.01 10.22 11.14
CA ALA A 9 18.22 9.65 10.56
C ALA A 9 17.75 8.82 9.37
N SER A 10 18.16 9.18 8.15
CA SER A 10 17.76 8.48 6.94
C SER A 10 18.11 7.01 7.14
N GLU A 11 17.11 6.18 7.34
CA GLU A 11 17.32 4.74 7.39
C GLU A 11 18.01 4.37 6.07
N ARG A 12 19.27 3.93 6.19
CA ARG A 12 20.04 3.59 4.98
C ARG A 12 19.32 2.45 4.30
N THR A 13 19.00 2.66 3.03
CA THR A 13 18.35 1.64 2.22
C THR A 13 19.17 0.35 2.21
N THR A 14 18.56 -0.75 2.60
CA THR A 14 19.19 -2.07 2.63
C THR A 14 18.88 -2.83 1.35
N VAL A 15 19.93 -3.37 0.73
CA VAL A 15 19.86 -4.23 -0.47
C VAL A 15 20.30 -5.63 -0.08
N LEU A 16 19.51 -6.65 -0.41
CA LEU A 16 19.90 -8.05 -0.26
C LEU A 16 20.44 -8.57 -1.60
N VAL A 17 21.64 -9.10 -1.59
CA VAL A 17 22.27 -9.74 -2.77
C VAL A 17 22.27 -11.25 -2.58
N VAL A 18 21.61 -11.96 -3.50
CA VAL A 18 21.48 -13.41 -3.48
C VAL A 18 22.10 -14.00 -4.73
N ASP A 19 23.20 -14.69 -4.58
CA ASP A 19 23.97 -15.30 -5.67
C ASP A 19 24.84 -16.41 -5.09
N ASP A 20 24.98 -17.56 -5.73
CA ASP A 20 25.81 -18.65 -5.21
C ASP A 20 27.31 -18.38 -5.41
N GLU A 21 27.69 -17.54 -6.36
CA GLU A 21 29.08 -17.17 -6.63
C GLU A 21 29.60 -16.10 -5.65
N GLU A 22 30.50 -16.47 -4.75
CA GLU A 22 31.11 -15.56 -3.76
C GLU A 22 31.76 -14.32 -4.40
N GLY A 23 32.40 -14.51 -5.57
CA GLY A 23 33.04 -13.42 -6.32
C GLY A 23 32.05 -12.35 -6.75
N ILE A 24 30.87 -12.75 -7.24
CA ILE A 24 29.81 -11.84 -7.68
C ILE A 24 29.22 -11.13 -6.45
N ARG A 25 28.88 -11.87 -5.38
CA ARG A 25 28.38 -11.26 -4.14
C ARG A 25 29.31 -10.17 -3.61
N LYS A 26 30.62 -10.45 -3.51
CA LYS A 26 31.61 -9.48 -3.05
C LYS A 26 31.76 -8.27 -3.97
N ALA A 27 31.67 -8.46 -5.28
CA ALA A 27 31.74 -7.36 -6.24
C ALA A 27 30.54 -6.42 -6.11
N LEU A 28 29.34 -6.98 -6.07
CA LEU A 28 28.08 -6.24 -5.89
C LEU A 28 28.04 -5.56 -4.52
N GLU A 29 28.40 -6.23 -3.44
CA GLU A 29 28.47 -5.66 -2.10
C GLU A 29 29.37 -4.41 -2.04
N ARG A 30 30.58 -4.49 -2.61
CA ARG A 30 31.51 -3.35 -2.68
C ARG A 30 30.94 -2.19 -3.48
N PHE A 31 30.31 -2.48 -4.61
CA PHE A 31 29.73 -1.47 -5.47
C PHE A 31 28.58 -0.75 -4.76
N LEU A 32 27.61 -1.50 -4.23
CA LEU A 32 26.45 -0.96 -3.55
C LEU A 32 26.81 -0.18 -2.27
N THR A 33 27.79 -0.69 -1.51
CA THR A 33 28.32 0.02 -0.33
C THR A 33 28.93 1.38 -0.70
N ARG A 34 29.63 1.47 -1.84
CA ARG A 34 30.14 2.75 -2.34
C ARG A 34 29.05 3.74 -2.72
N LEU A 35 27.90 3.25 -3.19
CA LEU A 35 26.71 4.06 -3.45
C LEU A 35 25.96 4.47 -2.19
N GLY A 36 26.39 3.99 -1.01
CA GLY A 36 25.81 4.34 0.29
C GLY A 36 24.70 3.40 0.78
N TYR A 37 24.43 2.31 0.10
CA TYR A 37 23.48 1.30 0.54
C TYR A 37 24.05 0.46 1.69
N GLN A 38 23.16 -0.03 2.57
CA GLN A 38 23.48 -1.17 3.41
C GLN A 38 23.29 -2.45 2.61
N VAL A 39 24.20 -3.41 2.74
CA VAL A 39 24.16 -4.63 1.92
C VAL A 39 24.13 -5.84 2.84
N ALA A 40 23.11 -6.67 2.66
CA ALA A 40 23.06 -8.03 3.17
C ALA A 40 23.37 -8.99 2.02
N VAL A 41 24.02 -10.11 2.31
CA VAL A 41 24.36 -11.12 1.31
C VAL A 41 23.83 -12.48 1.72
N ALA A 42 23.45 -13.29 0.73
CA ALA A 42 23.03 -14.67 0.91
C ALA A 42 23.60 -15.53 -0.24
N ALA A 43 24.04 -16.75 0.07
CA ALA A 43 24.64 -17.66 -0.90
C ALA A 43 23.61 -18.63 -1.53
N ASN A 44 22.39 -18.68 -1.00
CA ASN A 44 21.34 -19.57 -1.45
C ASN A 44 19.95 -19.07 -1.00
N ALA A 45 18.90 -19.73 -1.47
CA ALA A 45 17.51 -19.38 -1.15
C ALA A 45 17.16 -19.45 0.34
N THR A 46 17.70 -20.41 1.07
CA THR A 46 17.44 -20.57 2.51
C THR A 46 18.03 -19.39 3.29
N GLU A 47 19.25 -19.03 3.00
CA GLU A 47 19.91 -17.86 3.60
C GLU A 47 19.20 -16.56 3.24
N ALA A 48 18.73 -16.43 1.99
CA ALA A 48 17.96 -15.27 1.53
C ALA A 48 16.69 -15.06 2.36
N LEU A 49 15.91 -16.10 2.64
CA LEU A 49 14.71 -16.00 3.46
C LEU A 49 15.00 -15.61 4.92
N VAL A 50 16.11 -16.10 5.48
CA VAL A 50 16.55 -15.71 6.83
C VAL A 50 16.97 -14.24 6.85
N ARG A 51 17.75 -13.80 5.86
CA ARG A 51 18.19 -12.40 5.73
C ARG A 51 17.01 -11.45 5.49
N LEU A 52 16.05 -11.85 4.66
CA LEU A 52 14.84 -11.07 4.42
C LEU A 52 14.10 -10.75 5.73
N ALA A 53 13.95 -11.74 6.61
CA ALA A 53 13.28 -11.57 7.90
C ALA A 53 14.09 -10.71 8.88
N ALA A 54 15.42 -10.88 8.90
CA ALA A 54 16.32 -10.20 9.85
C ALA A 54 16.63 -8.75 9.45
N ASP A 55 16.98 -8.52 8.19
CA ASP A 55 17.54 -7.27 7.70
C ASP A 55 16.50 -6.36 7.04
N ARG A 56 15.30 -6.88 6.72
CA ARG A 56 14.17 -6.18 6.08
C ARG A 56 14.60 -5.30 4.89
N PRO A 57 15.25 -5.85 3.87
CA PRO A 57 15.74 -5.08 2.74
C PRO A 57 14.59 -4.46 1.95
N GLN A 58 14.81 -3.29 1.37
CA GLN A 58 13.86 -2.64 0.47
C GLN A 58 13.93 -3.20 -0.95
N THR A 59 15.08 -3.74 -1.33
CA THR A 59 15.26 -4.38 -2.64
C THR A 59 16.16 -5.59 -2.54
N MET A 60 15.98 -6.53 -3.47
CA MET A 60 16.77 -7.76 -3.58
C MET A 60 17.29 -7.92 -5.01
N LEU A 61 18.58 -8.18 -5.14
CA LEU A 61 19.19 -8.68 -6.36
C LEU A 61 19.29 -10.19 -6.24
N CYS A 62 18.70 -10.94 -7.15
CA CYS A 62 18.61 -12.39 -7.04
C CYS A 62 19.08 -13.06 -8.32
N ASP A 63 20.08 -13.91 -8.22
CA ASP A 63 20.47 -14.79 -9.32
C ASP A 63 19.35 -15.80 -9.62
N ILE A 64 19.11 -16.02 -10.91
CA ILE A 64 18.17 -17.04 -11.38
C ILE A 64 18.71 -18.45 -11.17
N ARG A 65 20.02 -18.63 -11.46
CA ARG A 65 20.63 -19.96 -11.45
C ARG A 65 21.42 -20.21 -10.16
N MET A 66 20.75 -20.75 -9.18
CA MET A 66 21.41 -21.20 -7.94
C MET A 66 21.22 -22.70 -7.74
N PRO A 67 22.19 -23.40 -7.10
CA PRO A 67 22.02 -24.79 -6.68
C PRO A 67 20.80 -24.92 -5.75
N ASP A 68 20.20 -26.11 -5.76
CA ASP A 68 19.08 -26.55 -4.90
C ASP A 68 17.73 -25.83 -5.16
N THR A 69 17.70 -24.51 -5.15
CA THR A 69 16.48 -23.72 -5.37
C THR A 69 16.79 -22.55 -6.28
N SER A 70 16.16 -22.51 -7.45
CA SER A 70 16.35 -21.41 -8.41
C SER A 70 15.78 -20.08 -7.88
N GLY A 71 16.32 -18.96 -8.40
CA GLY A 71 15.75 -17.63 -8.11
C GLY A 71 14.28 -17.50 -8.53
N VAL A 72 13.85 -18.22 -9.57
CA VAL A 72 12.45 -18.27 -10.01
C VAL A 72 11.56 -18.89 -8.94
N GLU A 73 12.01 -19.95 -8.29
CA GLU A 73 11.27 -20.61 -7.20
C GLU A 73 11.34 -19.84 -5.87
N LEU A 74 12.38 -19.04 -5.68
CA LEU A 74 12.56 -18.18 -4.52
C LEU A 74 11.64 -16.94 -4.59
N LEU A 75 11.48 -16.36 -5.78
CA LEU A 75 10.74 -15.12 -6.01
C LEU A 75 9.33 -15.10 -5.38
N PRO A 76 8.43 -16.07 -5.64
CA PRO A 76 7.11 -16.06 -5.01
C PRO A 76 7.17 -16.22 -3.48
N LYS A 77 8.19 -16.89 -2.94
CA LYS A 77 8.35 -17.08 -1.49
C LYS A 77 8.73 -15.78 -0.79
N VAL A 78 9.65 -14.99 -1.38
CA VAL A 78 10.05 -13.70 -0.82
C VAL A 78 8.94 -12.67 -0.94
N LEU A 79 8.21 -12.63 -2.06
CA LEU A 79 7.08 -11.72 -2.25
C LEU A 79 5.85 -12.09 -1.38
N ALA A 80 5.69 -13.37 -1.02
CA ALA A 80 4.68 -13.78 -0.05
C ALA A 80 5.03 -13.33 1.38
N GLN A 81 6.33 -13.26 1.72
CA GLN A 81 6.81 -12.79 3.02
C GLN A 81 6.87 -11.27 3.12
N ASP A 82 7.28 -10.60 2.06
CA ASP A 82 7.28 -9.13 1.94
C ASP A 82 6.78 -8.73 0.54
N PRO A 83 5.50 -8.39 0.40
CA PRO A 83 4.92 -7.96 -0.88
C PRO A 83 5.46 -6.63 -1.41
N ASP A 84 6.13 -5.87 -0.56
CA ASP A 84 6.70 -4.56 -0.91
C ASP A 84 8.18 -4.64 -1.29
N LEU A 85 8.78 -5.83 -1.25
CA LEU A 85 10.15 -6.04 -1.67
C LEU A 85 10.30 -5.85 -3.18
N ALA A 86 11.18 -4.92 -3.61
CA ALA A 86 11.49 -4.75 -5.02
C ALA A 86 12.56 -5.78 -5.43
N VAL A 87 12.21 -6.76 -6.24
CA VAL A 87 13.13 -7.83 -6.67
C VAL A 87 13.62 -7.59 -8.09
N ILE A 88 14.94 -7.51 -8.27
CA ILE A 88 15.62 -7.45 -9.57
C ILE A 88 16.33 -8.80 -9.79
N MET A 89 16.00 -9.46 -10.90
CA MET A 89 16.57 -10.76 -11.21
C MET A 89 17.87 -10.60 -12.00
N LEU A 90 18.88 -11.41 -11.67
CA LEU A 90 20.12 -11.48 -12.45
C LEU A 90 20.07 -12.74 -13.31
N THR A 91 20.18 -12.58 -14.63
CA THR A 91 19.98 -13.67 -15.60
C THR A 91 21.16 -13.81 -16.55
N ALA A 92 21.37 -14.99 -17.10
CA ALA A 92 22.30 -15.17 -18.19
C ALA A 92 21.67 -14.78 -19.54
N ILE A 93 22.50 -14.46 -20.53
CA ILE A 93 22.08 -14.02 -21.89
C ILE A 93 21.12 -15.00 -22.56
N ASP A 94 21.25 -16.28 -22.28
CA ASP A 94 20.51 -17.38 -22.92
C ASP A 94 19.14 -17.69 -22.31
N GLU A 95 18.67 -16.86 -21.35
CA GLU A 95 17.43 -17.12 -20.60
C GLU A 95 16.33 -16.03 -20.71
N PRO A 96 16.03 -15.49 -21.89
CA PRO A 96 15.05 -14.40 -22.01
C PRO A 96 13.62 -14.80 -21.64
N ARG A 97 13.27 -16.07 -21.79
CA ARG A 97 11.92 -16.58 -21.40
C ARG A 97 11.77 -16.64 -19.90
N THR A 98 12.82 -17.05 -19.19
CA THR A 98 12.84 -17.09 -17.72
C THR A 98 12.77 -15.68 -17.13
N ALA A 99 13.45 -14.71 -17.72
CA ALA A 99 13.37 -13.31 -17.31
C ALA A 99 11.91 -12.78 -17.42
N ILE A 100 11.23 -13.06 -18.55
CA ILE A 100 9.82 -12.68 -18.74
C ILE A 100 8.90 -13.39 -17.73
N GLU A 101 9.18 -14.65 -17.41
CA GLU A 101 8.45 -15.38 -16.37
C GLU A 101 8.60 -14.73 -14.99
N CYS A 102 9.81 -14.34 -14.62
CA CYS A 102 10.08 -13.61 -13.37
C CYS A 102 9.27 -12.30 -13.28
N LEU A 103 9.21 -11.51 -14.35
CA LEU A 103 8.39 -10.29 -14.38
C LEU A 103 6.90 -10.59 -14.16
N LYS A 104 6.38 -11.67 -14.76
CA LYS A 104 4.98 -12.11 -14.53
C LYS A 104 4.74 -12.61 -13.10
N LEU A 105 5.73 -13.14 -12.45
CA LEU A 105 5.68 -13.59 -11.05
C LEU A 105 5.86 -12.43 -10.05
N GLY A 106 6.09 -11.20 -10.53
CA GLY A 106 6.17 -10.00 -9.69
C GLY A 106 7.59 -9.48 -9.46
N ALA A 107 8.59 -9.98 -10.18
CA ALA A 107 9.88 -9.30 -10.21
C ALA A 107 9.72 -7.88 -10.79
N TYR A 108 10.45 -6.94 -10.20
CA TYR A 108 10.41 -5.55 -10.68
C TYR A 108 11.12 -5.42 -12.03
N ASP A 109 12.29 -6.03 -12.17
CA ASP A 109 13.11 -5.94 -13.36
C ASP A 109 14.07 -7.14 -13.46
N TYR A 110 14.84 -7.21 -14.53
CA TYR A 110 15.95 -8.16 -14.67
C TYR A 110 17.16 -7.50 -15.33
N LEU A 111 18.35 -7.98 -14.97
CA LEU A 111 19.62 -7.56 -15.54
C LEU A 111 20.38 -8.78 -16.08
N ILE A 112 21.03 -8.59 -17.21
CA ILE A 112 21.79 -9.67 -17.89
C ILE A 112 23.21 -9.70 -17.34
N LYS A 113 23.69 -10.90 -16.97
CA LYS A 113 25.08 -11.13 -16.59
C LYS A 113 25.99 -11.21 -17.84
N PRO A 114 27.20 -10.59 -17.84
CA PRO A 114 27.80 -9.85 -16.74
C PRO A 114 27.10 -8.51 -16.49
N VAL A 115 26.79 -8.24 -15.21
CA VAL A 115 26.01 -7.07 -14.82
C VAL A 115 26.79 -5.78 -15.09
N ASP A 116 26.24 -4.91 -15.91
CA ASP A 116 26.72 -3.55 -16.08
C ASP A 116 26.36 -2.74 -14.81
N LEU A 117 27.37 -2.08 -14.22
CA LEU A 117 27.20 -1.40 -12.94
C LEU A 117 26.37 -0.12 -13.06
N ASP A 118 26.43 0.57 -14.20
CA ASP A 118 25.63 1.78 -14.44
C ASP A 118 24.15 1.40 -14.67
N GLU A 119 23.91 0.29 -15.38
CA GLU A 119 22.57 -0.27 -15.55
C GLU A 119 21.98 -0.74 -14.21
N LEU A 120 22.78 -1.40 -13.37
CA LEU A 120 22.39 -1.82 -12.03
C LEU A 120 22.00 -0.64 -11.15
N GLU A 121 22.80 0.44 -11.14
CA GLU A 121 22.49 1.63 -10.35
C GLU A 121 21.14 2.23 -10.78
N LEU A 122 20.91 2.36 -12.08
CA LEU A 122 19.66 2.88 -12.62
C LEU A 122 18.45 1.99 -12.27
N ALA A 123 18.60 0.68 -12.44
CA ALA A 123 17.54 -0.28 -12.11
C ALA A 123 17.17 -0.24 -10.61
N LEU A 124 18.19 -0.14 -9.73
CA LEU A 124 17.97 0.02 -8.28
C LEU A 124 17.23 1.30 -7.92
N GLN A 125 17.66 2.43 -8.51
CA GLN A 125 16.99 3.73 -8.27
C GLN A 125 15.52 3.68 -8.71
N HIS A 126 15.24 3.10 -9.87
CA HIS A 126 13.88 2.94 -10.39
C HIS A 126 13.04 2.01 -9.50
N ALA A 127 13.60 0.87 -9.09
CA ALA A 127 12.93 -0.10 -8.23
C ALA A 127 12.55 0.50 -6.87
N LEU A 128 13.48 1.20 -6.23
CA LEU A 128 13.25 1.87 -4.95
C LEU A 128 12.22 3.01 -5.06
N ARG A 129 12.29 3.79 -6.14
CA ARG A 129 11.32 4.86 -6.40
C ARG A 129 9.91 4.31 -6.62
N GLN A 130 9.78 3.28 -7.43
CA GLN A 130 8.47 2.66 -7.68
C GLN A 130 7.89 2.05 -6.40
N ARG A 131 8.72 1.34 -5.62
CA ARG A 131 8.34 0.84 -4.31
C ARG A 131 7.80 1.94 -3.40
N GLN A 132 8.50 3.07 -3.31
CA GLN A 132 8.07 4.19 -2.49
C GLN A 132 6.71 4.76 -2.95
N LEU A 133 6.54 4.95 -4.26
CA LEU A 133 5.27 5.42 -4.83
C LEU A 133 4.10 4.48 -4.51
N GLU A 134 4.31 3.17 -4.54
CA GLU A 134 3.29 2.18 -4.19
C GLU A 134 2.92 2.25 -2.69
N LEU A 135 3.92 2.43 -1.81
CA LEU A 135 3.69 2.60 -0.38
C LEU A 135 2.90 3.88 -0.08
N ASP A 136 3.31 5.01 -0.67
CA ASP A 136 2.64 6.30 -0.52
C ASP A 136 1.20 6.24 -1.03
N ARG A 137 0.96 5.59 -2.17
CA ARG A 137 -0.38 5.38 -2.73
C ARG A 137 -1.27 4.61 -1.76
N ARG A 138 -0.80 3.48 -1.21
CA ARG A 138 -1.56 2.68 -0.24
C ARG A 138 -1.86 3.44 1.05
N GLN A 139 -0.89 4.21 1.54
CA GLN A 139 -1.10 5.06 2.73
C GLN A 139 -2.18 6.11 2.47
N LEU A 140 -2.14 6.77 1.30
CA LEU A 140 -3.13 7.77 0.91
C LEU A 140 -4.53 7.15 0.77
N GLU A 141 -4.64 5.99 0.11
CA GLU A 141 -5.90 5.26 -0.04
C GLU A 141 -6.51 4.90 1.33
N GLN A 142 -5.69 4.41 2.26
CA GLN A 142 -6.13 4.09 3.61
C GLN A 142 -6.57 5.32 4.40
N TRP A 143 -5.83 6.43 4.27
CA TRP A 143 -6.20 7.69 4.90
C TRP A 143 -7.52 8.22 4.35
N LEU A 144 -7.69 8.25 3.02
CA LEU A 144 -8.93 8.67 2.36
C LEU A 144 -10.13 7.81 2.79
N ALA A 145 -9.96 6.51 2.84
CA ALA A 145 -11.03 5.60 3.27
C ALA A 145 -11.50 5.91 4.70
N ARG A 146 -10.55 6.19 5.61
CA ARG A 146 -10.86 6.59 7.00
C ARG A 146 -11.56 7.93 7.06
N GLU A 147 -11.07 8.94 6.33
CA GLU A 147 -11.66 10.28 6.30
C GLU A 147 -13.09 10.25 5.75
N VAL A 148 -13.32 9.51 4.65
CA VAL A 148 -14.66 9.32 4.08
C VAL A 148 -15.60 8.67 5.10
N ALA A 149 -15.16 7.61 5.78
CA ALA A 149 -15.99 6.93 6.78
C ALA A 149 -16.37 7.87 7.95
N VAL A 150 -15.43 8.69 8.44
CA VAL A 150 -15.71 9.68 9.50
C VAL A 150 -16.71 10.73 9.00
N ARG A 151 -16.51 11.30 7.82
CA ARG A 151 -17.39 12.33 7.25
C ARG A 151 -18.79 11.80 6.96
N THR A 152 -18.89 10.58 6.46
CA THR A 152 -20.19 9.94 6.22
C THR A 152 -20.95 9.80 7.53
N ARG A 153 -20.30 9.33 8.59
CA ARG A 153 -20.94 9.20 9.90
C ARG A 153 -21.37 10.55 10.49
N GLU A 154 -20.53 11.57 10.40
CA GLU A 154 -20.89 12.93 10.84
C GLU A 154 -22.11 13.48 10.10
N LEU A 155 -22.21 13.21 8.78
CA LEU A 155 -23.37 13.61 7.97
C LEU A 155 -24.62 12.83 8.36
N GLU A 156 -24.53 11.53 8.57
CA GLU A 156 -25.64 10.69 9.02
C GLU A 156 -26.19 11.15 10.38
N GLU A 157 -25.30 11.41 11.35
CA GLU A 157 -25.68 11.93 12.67
C GLU A 157 -26.35 13.30 12.58
N ARG A 158 -25.85 14.20 11.71
CA ARG A 158 -26.46 15.51 11.46
C ARG A 158 -27.83 15.39 10.81
N THR A 159 -27.94 14.52 9.80
CA THR A 159 -29.22 14.29 9.11
C THR A 159 -30.24 13.75 10.09
N ALA A 160 -29.92 12.74 10.88
CA ALA A 160 -30.81 12.18 11.90
C ALA A 160 -31.27 13.24 12.94
N SER A 161 -30.33 14.13 13.34
CA SER A 161 -30.69 15.23 14.26
C SER A 161 -31.64 16.25 13.64
N ILE A 162 -31.47 16.60 12.36
CA ILE A 162 -32.36 17.51 11.63
C ILE A 162 -33.74 16.87 11.47
N GLU A 163 -33.79 15.59 11.13
CA GLU A 163 -35.03 14.81 11.02
C GLU A 163 -35.78 14.81 12.32
N GLU A 164 -35.13 14.58 13.45
CA GLU A 164 -35.71 14.59 14.77
C GLU A 164 -36.31 15.97 15.13
N ILE A 165 -35.55 17.05 14.90
CA ILE A 165 -35.98 18.42 15.12
C ILE A 165 -37.17 18.77 14.23
N ALA A 166 -37.16 18.36 12.96
CA ALA A 166 -38.27 18.63 12.03
C ALA A 166 -39.56 17.90 12.44
N LEU A 167 -39.43 16.64 12.86
CA LEU A 167 -40.57 15.86 13.37
C LEU A 167 -41.17 16.48 14.66
N ASP A 168 -40.32 16.91 15.59
CA ASP A 168 -40.74 17.55 16.82
C ASP A 168 -41.40 18.91 16.57
N ALA A 169 -40.85 19.72 15.65
CA ALA A 169 -41.43 20.98 15.25
C ALA A 169 -42.82 20.80 14.63
N LEU A 170 -42.99 19.81 13.76
CA LEU A 170 -44.28 19.44 13.18
C LEU A 170 -45.27 18.95 14.25
N ALA A 171 -44.79 18.16 15.23
CA ALA A 171 -45.63 17.69 16.33
C ALA A 171 -46.12 18.82 17.26
N ALA A 172 -45.29 19.86 17.47
CA ALA A 172 -45.60 21.03 18.30
C ALA A 172 -46.47 22.07 17.60
N ALA A 173 -46.65 22.04 16.29
CA ALA A 173 -47.41 23.00 15.52
C ALA A 173 -48.88 23.01 15.97
N LYS A 174 -49.39 24.19 16.35
CA LYS A 174 -50.77 24.36 16.84
C LYS A 174 -51.80 24.34 15.71
N ASP A 175 -51.40 24.75 14.52
CA ASP A 175 -52.24 24.78 13.32
C ASP A 175 -51.80 23.70 12.35
N TRP A 176 -52.69 22.77 12.00
CA TRP A 176 -52.44 21.64 11.13
C TRP A 176 -52.73 21.94 9.65
N ALA A 177 -53.32 23.11 9.33
CA ALA A 177 -53.77 23.43 7.96
C ALA A 177 -52.60 23.52 6.93
N GLY A 178 -51.36 23.74 7.38
CA GLY A 178 -50.15 23.72 6.54
C GLY A 178 -49.26 22.49 6.70
N ALA A 179 -49.61 21.59 7.60
CA ALA A 179 -48.78 20.44 7.95
C ALA A 179 -48.69 19.38 6.84
N ASP A 180 -49.74 19.22 6.03
CA ASP A 180 -49.74 18.24 4.94
C ASP A 180 -48.63 18.49 3.90
N GLU A 181 -48.38 19.76 3.58
CA GLU A 181 -47.30 20.09 2.64
C GLU A 181 -45.91 19.91 3.27
N ALA A 182 -45.78 20.24 4.57
CA ALA A 182 -44.52 20.01 5.32
C ALA A 182 -44.26 18.52 5.51
N VAL A 183 -45.30 17.72 5.79
CA VAL A 183 -45.18 16.25 5.87
C VAL A 183 -44.76 15.65 4.53
N LYS A 184 -45.34 16.12 3.41
CA LYS A 184 -44.94 15.64 2.07
C LYS A 184 -43.47 15.97 1.73
N ARG A 185 -43.04 17.19 2.07
CA ARG A 185 -41.63 17.59 1.86
C ARG A 185 -40.70 16.74 2.72
N LEU A 186 -40.98 16.60 4.00
CA LEU A 186 -40.16 15.80 4.90
C LEU A 186 -40.14 14.33 4.48
N ALA A 187 -41.25 13.79 4.04
CA ALA A 187 -41.33 12.43 3.51
C ALA A 187 -40.42 12.24 2.27
N SER A 188 -40.38 13.22 1.38
CA SER A 188 -39.53 13.21 0.21
C SER A 188 -38.03 13.28 0.57
N GLU A 189 -37.67 14.03 1.62
CA GLU A 189 -36.29 14.15 2.11
C GLU A 189 -35.81 12.90 2.88
N LEU A 190 -36.75 12.21 3.57
CA LEU A 190 -36.48 11.02 4.37
C LEU A 190 -36.59 9.69 3.59
N ASP A 191 -36.87 9.76 2.29
CA ASP A 191 -37.21 8.57 1.47
C ASP A 191 -38.28 7.69 2.10
N ALA A 192 -39.25 8.36 2.76
CA ALA A 192 -40.38 7.75 3.47
C ALA A 192 -41.69 8.13 2.80
N THR A 193 -42.77 7.44 3.18
CA THR A 193 -44.12 7.82 2.74
C THR A 193 -44.68 8.94 3.62
N PRO A 194 -45.53 9.84 3.07
CA PRO A 194 -46.23 10.85 3.87
C PRO A 194 -47.07 10.27 5.02
N GLU A 195 -47.52 9.04 4.86
CA GLU A 195 -48.32 8.32 5.88
C GLU A 195 -47.45 7.89 7.07
N GLU A 196 -46.23 7.41 6.81
CA GLU A 196 -45.24 7.04 7.84
C GLU A 196 -44.81 8.27 8.64
N VAL A 197 -44.46 9.38 7.97
CA VAL A 197 -44.10 10.64 8.63
C VAL A 197 -45.26 11.18 9.44
N SER A 198 -46.48 11.17 8.89
CA SER A 198 -47.71 11.60 9.61
C SER A 198 -47.97 10.74 10.85
N ALA A 199 -47.76 9.44 10.77
CA ALA A 199 -47.95 8.53 11.92
C ALA A 199 -46.91 8.82 13.02
N GLU A 200 -45.67 9.10 12.67
CA GLU A 200 -44.61 9.42 13.63
C GLU A 200 -44.85 10.78 14.30
N VAL A 201 -45.23 11.80 13.53
CA VAL A 201 -45.60 13.11 14.08
C VAL A 201 -46.78 12.99 15.06
N LYS A 202 -47.82 12.17 14.74
CA LYS A 202 -48.93 11.92 15.64
C LYS A 202 -48.52 11.18 16.93
N ARG A 203 -47.51 10.30 16.86
CA ARG A 203 -46.95 9.64 18.05
C ARG A 203 -46.28 10.62 19.01
N ARG A 204 -45.49 11.57 18.48
CA ARG A 204 -44.75 12.58 19.27
C ARG A 204 -45.67 13.66 19.86
N ARG A 205 -46.92 13.81 19.37
CA ARG A 205 -47.94 14.75 19.87
C ARG A 205 -48.64 14.29 21.13
N LYS A 206 -48.56 13.01 21.48
CA LYS A 206 -49.21 12.43 22.68
C LYS A 206 -48.28 12.57 23.88
#